data_33b39a949d9ed811ccce309c01ea5f73
#
_entry.id   33b39a949d9ed811ccce309c01ea5f73
#
_cell.length_a   1.000
_cell.length_b   1.000
_cell.length_c   1.000
_cell.angle_alpha   90.00
_cell.angle_beta   90.00
_cell.angle_gamma   90.00
#
_symmetry.space_group_name_H-M   'P 1'
#
loop_
_entity.id
_entity.type
_entity.pdbx_description
1 polymer ?
#
loop_
_entity_poly.entity_id
_entity_poly.type
_entity_poly.pdbx_seq_one_letter_code
_entity_poly.pdbx_strand_id
1 'polypeptide(L)'
;MNPAASFGRNRTVGPAVVERLVHAGYDVSMLREANFELLRRETEAAFANGTDGLVVVGGDGMASLGVNLVAQTRVPLGIVAAGTGNDLARGLGLPYDDPAAATDALVAALERPTRAIDAGVIRHGELRTWFAGVVSTGFDAVVNERANRMTRPRGPSRYTLALVGALATFRPRTYAITIDGVRREQKAMLVSVANNSSLGGGMRIVPHADLADGLLDVFIVHPLSRAGLLAVFPKVFRGEHVDHPAVEFVRGSRITIAADDIVAYADGERIGPLPIDVEVVPGALSVFA
;
A
#
# COMPACT_ATOMS: atom_id res chain seq x y z
N MET A 1 0.42 10.66 -13.66
CA MET A 1 1.71 11.01 -12.99
C MET A 1 1.53 12.27 -12.14
N ASN A 2 2.02 12.30 -10.90
CA ASN A 2 2.02 13.51 -10.07
C ASN A 2 3.42 14.17 -10.07
N PRO A 3 3.59 15.36 -10.68
CA PRO A 3 4.90 16.02 -10.80
C PRO A 3 5.42 16.60 -9.47
N ALA A 4 4.57 16.73 -8.45
CA ALA A 4 4.96 17.22 -7.13
C ALA A 4 5.46 16.09 -6.19
N ALA A 5 5.25 14.82 -6.57
CA ALA A 5 5.69 13.68 -5.78
C ALA A 5 7.22 13.60 -5.68
N SER A 6 7.71 13.01 -4.59
CA SER A 6 9.14 12.79 -4.33
C SER A 6 10.00 14.07 -4.41
N PHE A 7 9.44 15.22 -3.95
CA PHE A 7 10.13 16.52 -3.99
C PHE A 7 10.59 16.95 -5.40
N GLY A 8 9.88 16.53 -6.45
CA GLY A 8 10.15 16.89 -7.83
C GLY A 8 11.22 16.03 -8.54
N ARG A 9 11.78 15.01 -7.88
CA ARG A 9 12.71 14.06 -8.54
C ARG A 9 12.06 13.34 -9.72
N ASN A 10 10.75 13.16 -9.71
CA ASN A 10 10.01 12.44 -10.76
C ASN A 10 9.67 13.28 -11.99
N ARG A 11 10.08 14.56 -12.04
CA ARG A 11 9.75 15.44 -13.18
C ARG A 11 10.28 14.92 -14.52
N THR A 12 11.41 14.23 -14.51
CA THR A 12 12.06 13.68 -15.71
C THR A 12 11.70 12.22 -15.98
N VAL A 13 11.30 11.47 -14.95
CA VAL A 13 11.00 10.03 -15.10
C VAL A 13 9.76 9.80 -16.00
N GLY A 14 8.67 10.53 -15.76
CA GLY A 14 7.46 10.37 -16.56
C GLY A 14 7.67 10.60 -18.07
N PRO A 15 8.27 11.72 -18.51
CA PRO A 15 8.62 11.92 -19.91
C PRO A 15 9.50 10.81 -20.49
N ALA A 16 10.50 10.32 -19.75
CA ALA A 16 11.36 9.22 -20.18
C ALA A 16 10.58 7.89 -20.36
N VAL A 17 9.62 7.60 -19.48
CA VAL A 17 8.71 6.45 -19.62
C VAL A 17 7.87 6.58 -20.87
N VAL A 18 7.28 7.75 -21.13
CA VAL A 18 6.49 8.00 -22.35
C VAL A 18 7.34 7.80 -23.61
N GLU A 19 8.54 8.40 -23.66
CA GLU A 19 9.47 8.26 -24.79
C GLU A 19 9.79 6.78 -25.05
N ARG A 20 10.05 6.02 -24.00
CA ARG A 20 10.39 4.59 -24.10
C ARG A 20 9.22 3.74 -24.61
N LEU A 21 7.99 4.02 -24.14
CA LEU A 21 6.77 3.36 -24.61
C LEU A 21 6.44 3.70 -26.07
N VAL A 22 6.53 4.97 -26.44
CA VAL A 22 6.32 5.41 -27.83
C VAL A 22 7.36 4.78 -28.77
N HIS A 23 8.64 4.71 -28.35
CA HIS A 23 9.68 4.04 -29.11
C HIS A 23 9.43 2.52 -29.27
N ALA A 24 8.74 1.92 -28.31
CA ALA A 24 8.29 0.53 -28.36
C ALA A 24 7.02 0.33 -29.21
N GLY A 25 6.45 1.41 -29.79
CA GLY A 25 5.30 1.35 -30.70
C GLY A 25 3.93 1.53 -30.05
N TYR A 26 3.88 1.93 -28.77
CA TYR A 26 2.62 2.19 -28.06
C TYR A 26 2.13 3.62 -28.28
N ASP A 27 0.81 3.79 -28.41
CA ASP A 27 0.16 5.10 -28.35
C ASP A 27 -0.03 5.50 -26.89
N VAL A 28 0.50 6.65 -26.48
CA VAL A 28 0.59 7.04 -25.08
C VAL A 28 -0.01 8.42 -24.85
N SER A 29 -1.08 8.48 -24.08
CA SER A 29 -1.63 9.72 -23.56
C SER A 29 -1.10 9.99 -22.15
N MET A 30 -0.28 11.05 -22.00
CA MET A 30 0.33 11.41 -20.72
C MET A 30 -0.56 12.35 -19.91
N LEU A 31 -1.14 11.84 -18.83
CA LEU A 31 -1.85 12.63 -17.84
C LEU A 31 -0.89 13.12 -16.76
N ARG A 32 -0.87 14.43 -16.51
CA ARG A 32 0.09 15.06 -15.61
C ARG A 32 -0.57 16.16 -14.78
N GLU A 33 -1.09 15.77 -13.64
CA GLU A 33 -1.74 16.67 -12.71
C GLU A 33 -1.15 16.59 -11.30
N ALA A 34 -1.04 17.74 -10.63
CA ALA A 34 -0.62 17.80 -9.22
C ALA A 34 -1.78 17.50 -8.28
N ASN A 35 -3.01 17.69 -8.72
CA ASN A 35 -4.22 17.43 -7.98
C ASN A 35 -4.73 16.02 -8.29
N PHE A 36 -4.81 15.17 -7.28
CA PHE A 36 -5.25 13.77 -7.43
C PHE A 36 -6.69 13.64 -7.93
N GLU A 37 -7.59 14.54 -7.57
CA GLU A 37 -8.97 14.51 -8.03
C GLU A 37 -9.09 14.85 -9.52
N LEU A 38 -8.33 15.84 -10.01
CA LEU A 38 -8.26 16.11 -11.43
C LEU A 38 -7.64 14.96 -12.21
N LEU A 39 -6.55 14.42 -11.71
CA LEU A 39 -5.88 13.26 -12.33
C LEU A 39 -6.83 12.06 -12.42
N ARG A 40 -7.62 11.80 -11.38
CA ARG A 40 -8.65 10.76 -11.37
C ARG A 40 -9.68 10.97 -12.47
N ARG A 41 -10.27 12.17 -12.56
CA ARG A 41 -11.29 12.51 -13.59
C ARG A 41 -10.76 12.37 -15.01
N GLU A 42 -9.54 12.84 -15.26
CA GLU A 42 -8.91 12.70 -16.57
C GLU A 42 -8.65 11.25 -16.93
N THR A 43 -8.24 10.42 -15.95
CA THR A 43 -8.04 8.98 -16.15
C THR A 43 -9.37 8.27 -16.42
N GLU A 44 -10.42 8.58 -15.67
CA GLU A 44 -11.77 8.05 -15.90
C GLU A 44 -12.30 8.41 -17.30
N ALA A 45 -12.05 9.64 -17.74
CA ALA A 45 -12.40 10.08 -19.11
C ALA A 45 -11.59 9.32 -20.19
N ALA A 46 -10.30 9.05 -19.95
CA ALA A 46 -9.49 8.24 -20.85
C ALA A 46 -10.03 6.80 -20.95
N PHE A 47 -10.45 6.20 -19.83
CA PHE A 47 -11.06 4.86 -19.85
C PHE A 47 -12.35 4.82 -20.67
N ALA A 48 -13.20 5.84 -20.57
CA ALA A 48 -14.42 5.94 -21.37
C ALA A 48 -14.15 6.04 -22.88
N ASN A 49 -12.98 6.55 -23.26
CA ASN A 49 -12.55 6.69 -24.67
C ASN A 49 -11.81 5.44 -25.20
N GLY A 50 -11.70 4.38 -24.41
CA GLY A 50 -11.05 3.12 -24.79
C GLY A 50 -9.54 3.16 -24.51
N THR A 51 -9.14 2.66 -23.34
CA THR A 51 -7.74 2.58 -22.89
C THR A 51 -7.38 1.11 -22.66
N ASP A 52 -6.30 0.64 -23.26
CA ASP A 52 -5.85 -0.76 -23.15
C ASP A 52 -5.06 -1.03 -21.87
N GLY A 53 -4.54 0.00 -21.22
CA GLY A 53 -3.79 -0.13 -19.97
C GLY A 53 -3.55 1.21 -19.28
N LEU A 54 -3.42 1.19 -17.97
CA LEU A 54 -3.02 2.33 -17.13
C LEU A 54 -1.59 2.11 -16.64
N VAL A 55 -0.69 3.05 -16.93
CA VAL A 55 0.65 3.06 -16.35
C VAL A 55 0.78 4.18 -15.32
N VAL A 56 1.05 3.82 -14.08
CA VAL A 56 1.35 4.79 -13.03
C VAL A 56 2.86 4.94 -12.84
N VAL A 57 3.33 6.19 -12.81
CA VAL A 57 4.74 6.52 -12.58
C VAL A 57 4.85 7.29 -11.28
N GLY A 58 5.44 6.67 -10.26
CA GLY A 58 5.55 7.29 -8.95
C GLY A 58 5.80 6.31 -7.81
N GLY A 59 5.51 6.73 -6.58
CA GLY A 59 5.58 5.90 -5.38
C GLY A 59 4.21 5.32 -4.99
N ASP A 60 4.12 4.90 -3.72
CA ASP A 60 2.97 4.19 -3.16
C ASP A 60 1.63 4.91 -3.36
N GLY A 61 1.58 6.25 -3.21
CA GLY A 61 0.35 7.01 -3.46
C GLY A 61 -0.11 6.97 -4.92
N MET A 62 0.81 6.91 -5.90
CA MET A 62 0.42 6.71 -7.32
C MET A 62 -0.02 5.28 -7.59
N ALA A 63 0.60 4.30 -6.96
CA ALA A 63 0.18 2.90 -7.03
C ALA A 63 -1.22 2.73 -6.42
N SER A 64 -1.48 3.30 -5.25
CA SER A 64 -2.79 3.31 -4.59
C SER A 64 -3.88 3.97 -5.46
N LEU A 65 -3.58 5.12 -6.09
CA LEU A 65 -4.50 5.76 -7.04
C LEU A 65 -4.78 4.82 -8.23
N GLY A 66 -3.76 4.21 -8.82
CA GLY A 66 -3.91 3.25 -9.91
C GLY A 66 -4.80 2.07 -9.52
N VAL A 67 -4.55 1.46 -8.37
CA VAL A 67 -5.37 0.37 -7.80
C VAL A 67 -6.84 0.79 -7.68
N ASN A 68 -7.12 1.97 -7.12
CA ASN A 68 -8.49 2.45 -6.95
C ASN A 68 -9.20 2.79 -8.28
N LEU A 69 -8.45 3.10 -9.33
CA LEU A 69 -9.00 3.39 -10.67
C LEU A 69 -9.32 2.12 -11.46
N VAL A 70 -8.48 1.08 -11.35
CA VAL A 70 -8.60 -0.10 -12.21
C VAL A 70 -9.23 -1.31 -11.53
N ALA A 71 -9.39 -1.31 -10.20
CA ALA A 71 -9.96 -2.46 -9.47
C ALA A 71 -11.33 -2.87 -10.04
N GLN A 72 -11.48 -4.16 -10.34
CA GLN A 72 -12.65 -4.75 -10.99
C GLN A 72 -12.98 -4.16 -12.39
N THR A 73 -12.03 -3.51 -13.05
CA THR A 73 -12.14 -3.14 -14.46
C THR A 73 -11.38 -4.13 -15.35
N ARG A 74 -11.46 -3.93 -16.66
CA ARG A 74 -10.67 -4.69 -17.64
C ARG A 74 -9.33 -4.04 -17.96
N VAL A 75 -9.07 -2.84 -17.43
CA VAL A 75 -7.85 -2.07 -17.70
C VAL A 75 -6.73 -2.57 -16.80
N PRO A 76 -5.67 -3.17 -17.35
CA PRO A 76 -4.54 -3.63 -16.57
C PRO A 76 -3.68 -2.47 -16.08
N LEU A 77 -3.02 -2.68 -14.93
CA LEU A 77 -2.16 -1.71 -14.27
C LEU A 77 -0.68 -2.01 -14.52
N GLY A 78 0.05 -1.05 -15.06
CA GLY A 78 1.50 -1.02 -15.08
C GLY A 78 2.04 -0.07 -14.00
N ILE A 79 3.15 -0.44 -13.37
CA ILE A 79 3.78 0.35 -12.31
C ILE A 79 5.24 0.61 -12.66
N VAL A 80 5.59 1.89 -12.81
CA VAL A 80 6.98 2.33 -12.84
C VAL A 80 7.30 2.99 -11.51
N ALA A 81 7.99 2.25 -10.66
CA ALA A 81 8.34 2.67 -9.32
C ALA A 81 9.36 3.81 -9.34
N ALA A 82 9.00 4.96 -8.80
CA ALA A 82 9.84 6.16 -8.73
C ALA A 82 9.66 6.92 -7.40
N GLY A 83 9.14 6.25 -6.39
CA GLY A 83 8.97 6.74 -5.03
C GLY A 83 10.08 6.31 -4.08
N THR A 84 9.83 6.48 -2.78
CA THR A 84 10.78 6.07 -1.73
C THR A 84 10.44 4.68 -1.17
N GLY A 85 9.15 4.34 -1.05
CA GLY A 85 8.68 3.07 -0.51
C GLY A 85 8.58 1.99 -1.59
N ASN A 86 7.67 2.21 -2.54
CA ASN A 86 7.39 1.33 -3.67
C ASN A 86 6.99 -0.09 -3.25
N ASP A 87 6.18 -0.19 -2.19
CA ASP A 87 5.88 -1.46 -1.53
C ASP A 87 5.09 -2.41 -2.43
N LEU A 88 4.16 -1.91 -3.25
CA LEU A 88 3.42 -2.76 -4.19
C LEU A 88 4.35 -3.30 -5.31
N ALA A 89 5.26 -2.48 -5.83
CA ALA A 89 6.24 -2.93 -6.82
C ALA A 89 7.16 -4.02 -6.25
N ARG A 90 7.57 -3.88 -4.97
CA ARG A 90 8.34 -4.92 -4.25
C ARG A 90 7.58 -6.23 -4.15
N GLY A 91 6.30 -6.20 -3.76
CA GLY A 91 5.47 -7.40 -3.65
C GLY A 91 5.19 -8.08 -4.97
N LEU A 92 5.14 -7.34 -6.06
CA LEU A 92 5.01 -7.86 -7.42
C LEU A 92 6.34 -8.40 -7.99
N GLY A 93 7.47 -8.19 -7.30
CA GLY A 93 8.79 -8.56 -7.80
C GLY A 93 9.32 -7.64 -8.92
N LEU A 94 8.76 -6.44 -9.06
CA LEU A 94 9.18 -5.47 -10.06
C LEU A 94 10.44 -4.70 -9.59
N PRO A 95 11.26 -4.15 -10.49
CA PRO A 95 12.30 -3.20 -10.12
C PRO A 95 11.69 -1.99 -9.41
N TYR A 96 12.20 -1.64 -8.22
CA TYR A 96 11.61 -0.62 -7.36
C TYR A 96 12.57 0.50 -6.95
N ASP A 97 13.85 0.38 -7.22
CA ASP A 97 14.92 1.31 -6.86
C ASP A 97 15.56 1.98 -8.08
N ASP A 98 15.29 1.47 -9.28
CA ASP A 98 15.74 2.00 -10.57
C ASP A 98 14.55 2.21 -11.53
N PRO A 99 14.10 3.46 -11.75
CA PRO A 99 13.00 3.75 -12.69
C PRO A 99 13.28 3.35 -14.14
N ALA A 100 14.55 3.33 -14.57
CA ALA A 100 14.88 2.90 -15.92
C ALA A 100 14.69 1.38 -16.07
N ALA A 101 15.22 0.60 -15.15
CA ALA A 101 14.97 -0.84 -15.09
C ALA A 101 13.49 -1.18 -14.93
N ALA A 102 12.72 -0.39 -14.14
CA ALA A 102 11.27 -0.55 -14.01
C ALA A 102 10.54 -0.29 -15.34
N THR A 103 11.00 0.68 -16.12
CA THR A 103 10.43 0.99 -17.42
C THR A 103 10.72 -0.12 -18.43
N ASP A 104 11.95 -0.64 -18.47
CA ASP A 104 12.30 -1.75 -19.36
C ASP A 104 11.55 -3.04 -19.00
N ALA A 105 11.37 -3.32 -17.71
CA ALA A 105 10.55 -4.43 -17.21
C ALA A 105 9.08 -4.28 -17.63
N LEU A 106 8.52 -3.06 -17.54
CA LEU A 106 7.16 -2.78 -18.00
C LEU A 106 7.03 -3.04 -19.51
N VAL A 107 7.93 -2.52 -20.35
CA VAL A 107 7.89 -2.75 -21.80
C VAL A 107 7.91 -4.23 -22.13
N ALA A 108 8.75 -5.01 -21.44
CA ALA A 108 8.79 -6.46 -21.62
C ALA A 108 7.50 -7.16 -21.12
N ALA A 109 6.84 -6.63 -20.09
CA ALA A 109 5.60 -7.18 -19.56
C ALA A 109 4.39 -6.88 -20.44
N LEU A 110 4.38 -5.76 -21.16
CA LEU A 110 3.31 -5.39 -22.12
C LEU A 110 3.15 -6.40 -23.27
N GLU A 111 4.19 -7.17 -23.58
CA GLU A 111 4.18 -8.22 -24.61
C GLU A 111 3.70 -9.59 -24.09
N ARG A 112 3.34 -9.68 -22.80
CA ARG A 112 2.95 -10.92 -22.12
C ARG A 112 1.51 -10.84 -21.62
N PRO A 113 0.87 -11.98 -21.32
CA PRO A 113 -0.39 -11.99 -20.61
C PRO A 113 -0.24 -11.30 -19.24
N THR A 114 -1.24 -10.53 -18.87
CA THR A 114 -1.30 -9.89 -17.55
C THR A 114 -1.45 -10.92 -16.45
N ARG A 115 -0.93 -10.61 -15.26
CA ARG A 115 -1.11 -11.39 -14.06
C ARG A 115 -2.32 -10.88 -13.29
N ALA A 116 -3.25 -11.77 -12.94
CA ALA A 116 -4.33 -11.46 -12.00
C ALA A 116 -3.78 -11.47 -10.57
N ILE A 117 -4.11 -10.44 -9.79
CA ILE A 117 -3.83 -10.38 -8.36
C ILE A 117 -5.08 -9.94 -7.59
N ASP A 118 -5.09 -10.28 -6.33
CA ASP A 118 -6.16 -9.91 -5.41
C ASP A 118 -6.01 -8.45 -4.98
N ALA A 119 -7.13 -7.87 -4.56
CA ALA A 119 -7.13 -6.61 -3.83
C ALA A 119 -8.08 -6.67 -2.66
N GLY A 120 -7.75 -6.00 -1.59
CA GLY A 120 -8.69 -5.78 -0.50
C GLY A 120 -9.58 -4.57 -0.79
N VAL A 121 -10.81 -4.63 -0.32
CA VAL A 121 -11.72 -3.49 -0.29
C VAL A 121 -12.09 -3.17 1.14
N ILE A 122 -11.94 -1.90 1.52
CA ILE A 122 -12.33 -1.38 2.83
C ILE A 122 -13.69 -0.71 2.66
N ARG A 123 -14.61 -1.03 3.57
CA ARG A 123 -15.87 -0.30 3.75
C ARG A 123 -15.81 0.46 5.07
N HIS A 124 -16.00 1.78 4.98
CA HIS A 124 -16.03 2.68 6.11
C HIS A 124 -17.20 3.67 5.91
N GLY A 125 -18.33 3.41 6.56
CA GLY A 125 -19.59 4.07 6.24
C GLY A 125 -20.01 3.80 4.80
N GLU A 126 -20.26 4.84 4.02
CA GLU A 126 -20.59 4.74 2.59
C GLU A 126 -19.35 4.71 1.68
N LEU A 127 -18.18 4.98 2.23
CA LEU A 127 -16.93 4.99 1.47
C LEU A 127 -16.45 3.57 1.19
N ARG A 128 -15.95 3.39 -0.03
CA ARG A 128 -15.31 2.17 -0.48
C ARG A 128 -13.94 2.51 -1.03
N THR A 129 -12.89 1.91 -0.48
CA THR A 129 -11.50 2.15 -0.88
C THR A 129 -10.81 0.83 -1.14
N TRP A 130 -10.15 0.74 -2.29
CA TRP A 130 -9.34 -0.42 -2.66
C TRP A 130 -7.91 -0.27 -2.16
N PHE A 131 -7.30 -1.39 -1.81
CA PHE A 131 -5.87 -1.47 -1.50
C PHE A 131 -5.29 -2.79 -2.03
N ALA A 132 -4.06 -2.77 -2.45
CA ALA A 132 -3.31 -3.97 -2.84
C ALA A 132 -2.14 -4.26 -1.88
N GLY A 133 -1.83 -3.33 -1.01
CA GLY A 133 -0.78 -3.42 0.01
C GLY A 133 -1.30 -3.83 1.37
N VAL A 134 -1.35 -2.89 2.29
CA VAL A 134 -1.64 -3.13 3.71
C VAL A 134 -2.56 -2.08 4.30
N VAL A 135 -3.55 -2.54 5.05
CA VAL A 135 -4.32 -1.72 5.99
C VAL A 135 -3.64 -1.75 7.35
N SER A 136 -3.31 -0.60 7.88
CA SER A 136 -2.68 -0.45 9.18
C SER A 136 -3.59 0.21 10.21
N THR A 137 -3.64 -0.37 11.42
CA THR A 137 -4.31 0.20 12.58
C THR A 137 -3.42 0.05 13.82
N GLY A 138 -3.30 1.10 14.63
CA GLY A 138 -2.51 1.04 15.85
C GLY A 138 -1.18 1.78 15.76
N PHE A 139 -0.09 1.16 16.19
CA PHE A 139 1.20 1.85 16.33
C PHE A 139 1.69 2.51 15.05
N ASP A 140 1.66 1.79 13.96
CA ASP A 140 2.07 2.27 12.62
C ASP A 140 1.14 3.39 12.11
N ALA A 141 -0.16 3.26 12.32
CA ALA A 141 -1.13 4.32 12.00
C ALA A 141 -0.87 5.59 12.83
N VAL A 142 -0.54 5.45 14.13
CA VAL A 142 -0.16 6.58 14.98
C VAL A 142 1.14 7.25 14.49
N VAL A 143 2.11 6.47 14.03
CA VAL A 143 3.35 7.01 13.43
C VAL A 143 3.03 7.80 12.16
N ASN A 144 2.21 7.26 11.28
CA ASN A 144 1.77 7.93 10.05
C ASN A 144 1.02 9.23 10.34
N GLU A 145 0.02 9.19 11.23
CA GLU A 145 -0.74 10.37 11.66
C GLU A 145 0.17 11.46 12.22
N ARG A 146 1.13 11.07 13.08
CA ARG A 146 2.11 11.99 13.67
C ARG A 146 3.05 12.58 12.61
N ALA A 147 3.59 11.75 11.72
CA ALA A 147 4.45 12.19 10.63
C ALA A 147 3.72 13.16 9.70
N ASN A 148 2.45 12.90 9.38
CA ASN A 148 1.65 13.76 8.50
C ASN A 148 1.33 15.12 9.14
N ARG A 149 1.19 15.20 10.45
CA ARG A 149 0.99 16.47 11.20
C ARG A 149 2.27 17.28 11.35
N MET A 150 3.44 16.68 11.19
CA MET A 150 4.73 17.36 11.34
C MET A 150 5.06 18.16 10.09
N THR A 151 5.30 19.48 10.25
CA THR A 151 5.78 20.35 9.17
C THR A 151 7.30 20.35 9.03
N ARG A 152 8.02 20.01 10.10
CA ARG A 152 9.51 19.91 10.19
C ARG A 152 9.92 18.75 11.11
N PRO A 153 11.06 18.06 10.84
CA PRO A 153 11.91 18.16 9.66
C PRO A 153 11.22 17.65 8.40
N ARG A 154 11.77 17.92 7.22
CA ARG A 154 11.32 17.37 5.95
C ARG A 154 12.13 16.12 5.59
N GLY A 155 11.51 15.18 4.87
CA GLY A 155 12.20 13.96 4.41
C GLY A 155 12.16 12.80 5.42
N PRO A 156 13.03 11.78 5.27
CA PRO A 156 13.00 10.53 6.05
C PRO A 156 13.11 10.73 7.56
N SER A 157 13.85 11.76 8.02
CA SER A 157 14.03 12.09 9.44
C SER A 157 12.70 12.43 10.13
N ARG A 158 11.70 12.94 9.40
CA ARG A 158 10.35 13.20 9.92
C ARG A 158 9.69 11.91 10.41
N TYR A 159 9.80 10.84 9.62
CA TYR A 159 9.22 9.55 9.98
C TYR A 159 9.94 8.93 11.19
N THR A 160 11.27 9.00 11.24
CA THR A 160 12.05 8.54 12.39
C THR A 160 11.68 9.28 13.67
N LEU A 161 11.50 10.60 13.61
CA LEU A 161 11.12 11.40 14.77
C LEU A 161 9.67 11.09 15.22
N ALA A 162 8.77 10.89 14.26
CA ALA A 162 7.39 10.46 14.54
C ALA A 162 7.36 9.08 15.22
N LEU A 163 8.18 8.14 14.72
CA LEU A 163 8.36 6.81 15.29
C LEU A 163 8.84 6.87 16.74
N VAL A 164 9.94 7.59 17.01
CA VAL A 164 10.49 7.76 18.37
C VAL A 164 9.44 8.37 19.31
N GLY A 165 8.75 9.40 18.85
CA GLY A 165 7.70 10.04 19.64
C GLY A 165 6.47 9.15 19.87
N ALA A 166 6.12 8.29 18.91
CA ALA A 166 5.06 7.30 19.08
C ALA A 166 5.49 6.22 20.09
N LEU A 167 6.70 5.69 19.99
CA LEU A 167 7.26 4.73 20.94
C LEU A 167 7.21 5.23 22.40
N ALA A 168 7.46 6.52 22.61
CA ALA A 168 7.45 7.11 23.94
C ALA A 168 6.05 7.13 24.60
N THR A 169 5.00 7.25 23.80
CA THR A 169 3.63 7.49 24.29
C THR A 169 2.64 6.37 24.00
N PHE A 170 2.97 5.45 23.08
CA PHE A 170 2.05 4.40 22.64
C PHE A 170 1.77 3.37 23.75
N ARG A 171 0.50 2.98 23.83
CA ARG A 171 0.02 1.94 24.76
C ARG A 171 -0.82 0.94 23.96
N PRO A 172 -0.81 -0.35 24.34
CA PRO A 172 -1.70 -1.32 23.75
C PRO A 172 -3.16 -0.87 23.84
N ARG A 173 -3.93 -1.11 22.79
CA ARG A 173 -5.36 -0.85 22.73
C ARG A 173 -6.14 -2.17 22.73
N THR A 174 -7.37 -2.13 23.18
CA THR A 174 -8.28 -3.27 23.04
C THR A 174 -8.91 -3.22 21.65
N TYR A 175 -8.77 -4.29 20.91
CA TYR A 175 -9.37 -4.49 19.62
C TYR A 175 -10.44 -5.57 19.67
N ALA A 176 -11.59 -5.31 19.09
CA ALA A 176 -12.54 -6.34 18.69
C ALA A 176 -12.29 -6.67 17.23
N ILE A 177 -11.89 -7.91 16.96
CA ILE A 177 -11.52 -8.38 15.62
C ILE A 177 -12.47 -9.52 15.27
N THR A 178 -13.11 -9.44 14.10
CA THR A 178 -13.92 -10.55 13.56
C THR A 178 -13.24 -11.00 12.27
N ILE A 179 -12.90 -12.29 12.15
CA ILE A 179 -12.29 -12.90 10.98
C ILE A 179 -13.21 -14.05 10.56
N ASP A 180 -13.78 -13.96 9.34
CA ASP A 180 -14.70 -14.93 8.77
C ASP A 180 -15.82 -15.34 9.75
N GLY A 181 -16.38 -14.34 10.45
CA GLY A 181 -17.48 -14.53 11.42
C GLY A 181 -17.02 -14.91 12.84
N VAL A 182 -15.76 -15.25 13.06
CA VAL A 182 -15.23 -15.57 14.40
C VAL A 182 -14.75 -14.29 15.07
N ARG A 183 -15.47 -13.85 16.10
CA ARG A 183 -15.12 -12.66 16.88
C ARG A 183 -14.21 -12.99 18.05
N ARG A 184 -13.21 -12.15 18.26
CA ARG A 184 -12.34 -12.17 19.43
C ARG A 184 -12.05 -10.74 19.89
N GLU A 185 -11.78 -10.58 21.17
CA GLU A 185 -11.38 -9.31 21.76
C GLU A 185 -10.03 -9.49 22.45
N GLN A 186 -9.09 -8.61 22.16
CA GLN A 186 -7.73 -8.73 22.71
C GLN A 186 -7.00 -7.38 22.73
N LYS A 187 -6.02 -7.26 23.63
CA LYS A 187 -5.11 -6.13 23.61
C LYS A 187 -4.00 -6.35 22.60
N ALA A 188 -3.75 -5.34 21.76
CA ALA A 188 -2.65 -5.36 20.80
C ALA A 188 -1.94 -4.00 20.69
N MET A 189 -0.69 -4.03 20.29
CA MET A 189 0.09 -2.84 19.88
C MET A 189 -0.35 -2.36 18.51
N LEU A 190 -0.60 -3.29 17.59
CA LEU A 190 -1.13 -3.01 16.27
C LEU A 190 -1.91 -4.23 15.75
N VAL A 191 -2.81 -3.94 14.84
CA VAL A 191 -3.49 -4.93 14.00
C VAL A 191 -3.42 -4.40 12.58
N SER A 192 -2.84 -5.16 11.66
CA SER A 192 -2.78 -4.82 10.24
C SER A 192 -3.40 -5.94 9.41
N VAL A 193 -3.96 -5.58 8.26
CA VAL A 193 -4.51 -6.53 7.29
C VAL A 193 -3.74 -6.38 6.00
N ALA A 194 -3.01 -7.41 5.64
CA ALA A 194 -2.09 -7.40 4.52
C ALA A 194 -2.59 -8.26 3.36
N ASN A 195 -2.49 -7.72 2.16
CA ASN A 195 -2.54 -8.44 0.90
C ASN A 195 -1.12 -8.58 0.31
N ASN A 196 -0.21 -7.70 0.72
CA ASN A 196 1.18 -7.65 0.27
C ASN A 196 2.15 -7.87 1.44
N SER A 197 3.31 -8.40 1.15
CA SER A 197 4.34 -8.69 2.15
C SER A 197 5.01 -7.46 2.76
N SER A 198 4.99 -6.32 2.07
CA SER A 198 5.77 -5.12 2.41
C SER A 198 4.91 -3.93 2.78
N LEU A 199 5.39 -3.11 3.71
CA LEU A 199 4.81 -1.82 4.10
C LEU A 199 5.91 -0.83 4.47
N GLY A 200 5.69 0.47 4.18
CA GLY A 200 6.50 1.57 4.70
C GLY A 200 7.94 1.58 4.20
N GLY A 201 8.16 1.21 2.93
CA GLY A 201 9.46 1.26 2.29
C GLY A 201 10.33 0.02 2.52
N GLY A 202 9.70 -1.14 2.52
CA GLY A 202 10.39 -2.43 2.53
C GLY A 202 10.43 -3.13 3.89
N MET A 203 9.64 -2.69 4.88
CA MET A 203 9.37 -3.52 6.06
C MET A 203 8.59 -4.76 5.63
N ARG A 204 9.15 -5.93 5.78
CA ARG A 204 8.53 -7.21 5.43
C ARG A 204 7.63 -7.68 6.57
N ILE A 205 6.49 -7.00 6.75
CA ILE A 205 5.59 -7.21 7.89
C ILE A 205 4.89 -8.58 7.85
N VAL A 206 4.57 -9.07 6.64
CA VAL A 206 3.98 -10.39 6.40
C VAL A 206 4.78 -11.09 5.28
N PRO A 207 5.96 -11.67 5.57
CA PRO A 207 6.86 -12.20 4.54
C PRO A 207 6.26 -13.30 3.66
N HIS A 208 5.20 -13.97 4.13
CA HIS A 208 4.51 -15.07 3.47
C HIS A 208 3.22 -14.68 2.77
N ALA A 209 2.86 -13.38 2.76
CA ALA A 209 1.67 -12.92 2.04
C ALA A 209 1.78 -13.21 0.54
N ASP A 210 0.69 -13.70 -0.03
CA ASP A 210 0.55 -13.99 -1.46
C ASP A 210 -0.55 -13.11 -2.05
N LEU A 211 -0.21 -12.37 -3.10
CA LEU A 211 -1.12 -11.45 -3.79
C LEU A 211 -2.22 -12.17 -4.61
N ALA A 212 -2.27 -13.50 -4.65
CA ALA A 212 -3.15 -14.24 -5.56
C ALA A 212 -3.76 -15.52 -4.95
N ASP A 213 -3.83 -15.62 -3.62
CA ASP A 213 -4.36 -16.83 -2.95
C ASP A 213 -5.80 -16.68 -2.41
N GLY A 214 -6.44 -15.53 -2.65
CA GLY A 214 -7.81 -15.25 -2.23
C GLY A 214 -7.97 -14.98 -0.74
N LEU A 215 -6.89 -14.68 -0.01
CA LEU A 215 -6.92 -14.44 1.43
C LEU A 215 -6.18 -13.13 1.78
N LEU A 216 -6.46 -12.66 2.99
CA LEU A 216 -5.73 -11.57 3.63
C LEU A 216 -5.07 -12.09 4.90
N ASP A 217 -3.87 -11.60 5.18
CA ASP A 217 -3.13 -11.91 6.39
C ASP A 217 -3.36 -10.85 7.46
N VAL A 218 -3.97 -11.23 8.57
CA VAL A 218 -4.14 -10.37 9.74
C VAL A 218 -2.90 -10.50 10.60
N PHE A 219 -2.07 -9.46 10.62
CA PHE A 219 -0.86 -9.35 11.43
C PHE A 219 -1.17 -8.65 12.74
N ILE A 220 -0.91 -9.30 13.86
CA ILE A 220 -1.22 -8.82 15.20
C ILE A 220 0.04 -8.82 16.03
N VAL A 221 0.35 -7.68 16.65
CA VAL A 221 1.42 -7.58 17.64
C VAL A 221 0.80 -7.42 19.01
N HIS A 222 0.94 -8.45 19.85
CA HIS A 222 0.49 -8.46 21.23
C HIS A 222 1.25 -7.45 22.08
N PRO A 223 0.76 -7.13 23.32
CA PRO A 223 1.41 -6.15 24.17
C PRO A 223 2.89 -6.45 24.41
N LEU A 224 3.75 -5.50 24.10
CA LEU A 224 5.19 -5.52 24.30
C LEU A 224 5.60 -4.34 25.20
N SER A 225 6.68 -4.53 25.96
CA SER A 225 7.38 -3.41 26.57
C SER A 225 8.01 -2.52 25.48
N ARG A 226 8.30 -1.27 25.81
CA ARG A 226 8.98 -0.35 24.89
C ARG A 226 10.33 -0.90 24.43
N ALA A 227 11.09 -1.52 25.34
CA ALA A 227 12.35 -2.17 25.03
C ALA A 227 12.14 -3.37 24.09
N GLY A 228 11.10 -4.19 24.33
CA GLY A 228 10.73 -5.30 23.47
C GLY A 228 10.37 -4.84 22.05
N LEU A 229 9.55 -3.78 21.93
CA LEU A 229 9.20 -3.22 20.63
C LEU A 229 10.42 -2.69 19.87
N LEU A 230 11.32 -1.97 20.54
CA LEU A 230 12.58 -1.51 19.96
C LEU A 230 13.49 -2.66 19.52
N ALA A 231 13.51 -3.78 20.23
CA ALA A 231 14.30 -4.95 19.89
C ALA A 231 13.74 -5.73 18.68
N VAL A 232 12.39 -5.76 18.53
CA VAL A 232 11.72 -6.47 17.45
C VAL A 232 11.67 -5.64 16.17
N PHE A 233 11.52 -4.32 16.27
CA PHE A 233 11.30 -3.44 15.14
C PHE A 233 12.36 -3.59 14.00
N PRO A 234 13.68 -3.63 14.26
CA PRO A 234 14.67 -3.85 13.20
C PRO A 234 14.54 -5.20 12.48
N LYS A 235 14.00 -6.21 13.16
CA LYS A 235 13.79 -7.55 12.60
C LYS A 235 12.71 -7.57 11.51
N VAL A 236 11.77 -6.60 11.57
CA VAL A 236 10.66 -6.49 10.59
C VAL A 236 11.21 -6.25 9.17
N PHE A 237 12.30 -5.49 9.02
CA PHE A 237 12.90 -5.25 7.70
C PHE A 237 13.45 -6.53 7.04
N ARG A 238 13.83 -7.53 7.84
CA ARG A 238 14.32 -8.82 7.36
C ARG A 238 13.29 -9.94 7.41
N GLY A 239 12.09 -9.65 7.98
CA GLY A 239 11.05 -10.66 8.20
C GLY A 239 11.36 -11.63 9.34
N GLU A 240 12.36 -11.33 10.20
CA GLU A 240 12.81 -12.19 11.31
C GLU A 240 11.94 -12.06 12.58
N HIS A 241 10.88 -11.28 12.53
CA HIS A 241 9.94 -11.09 13.63
C HIS A 241 8.84 -12.17 13.67
N VAL A 242 8.71 -12.97 12.61
CA VAL A 242 7.61 -13.93 12.44
C VAL A 242 7.52 -14.96 13.56
N ASP A 243 8.66 -15.41 14.09
CA ASP A 243 8.73 -16.39 15.19
C ASP A 243 8.68 -15.75 16.59
N HIS A 244 8.47 -14.44 16.67
CA HIS A 244 8.44 -13.77 17.97
C HIS A 244 7.13 -14.08 18.71
N PRO A 245 7.15 -14.46 20.03
CA PRO A 245 5.95 -14.89 20.76
C PRO A 245 4.83 -13.83 20.86
N ALA A 246 5.15 -12.55 20.67
CA ALA A 246 4.15 -11.49 20.64
C ALA A 246 3.61 -11.21 19.24
N VAL A 247 4.00 -11.97 18.24
CA VAL A 247 3.54 -11.84 16.85
C VAL A 247 2.61 -12.98 16.52
N GLU A 248 1.48 -12.64 15.93
CA GLU A 248 0.46 -13.60 15.50
C GLU A 248 0.01 -13.27 14.08
N PHE A 249 -0.16 -14.30 13.26
CA PHE A 249 -0.76 -14.20 11.94
C PHE A 249 -2.03 -15.05 11.87
N VAL A 250 -3.09 -14.50 11.32
CA VAL A 250 -4.34 -15.22 11.07
C VAL A 250 -4.81 -14.86 9.68
N ARG A 251 -5.22 -15.85 8.90
CA ARG A 251 -5.69 -15.65 7.52
C ARG A 251 -7.20 -15.66 7.47
N GLY A 252 -7.77 -14.85 6.61
CA GLY A 252 -9.20 -14.79 6.38
C GLY A 252 -9.58 -13.98 5.16
N SER A 253 -10.83 -14.10 4.74
CA SER A 253 -11.38 -13.40 3.58
C SER A 253 -12.17 -12.15 3.95
N ARG A 254 -12.73 -12.11 5.16
CA ARG A 254 -13.51 -10.99 5.69
C ARG A 254 -13.07 -10.64 7.09
N ILE A 255 -12.67 -9.40 7.29
CA ILE A 255 -12.11 -8.92 8.54
C ILE A 255 -12.85 -7.64 8.97
N THR A 256 -13.42 -7.64 10.18
CA THR A 256 -13.89 -6.41 10.83
C THR A 256 -12.94 -6.06 11.96
N ILE A 257 -12.49 -4.81 12.01
CA ILE A 257 -11.63 -4.31 13.10
C ILE A 257 -12.32 -3.12 13.75
N ALA A 258 -12.48 -3.19 15.06
CA ALA A 258 -12.98 -2.10 15.89
C ALA A 258 -12.07 -1.85 17.08
N ALA A 259 -11.83 -0.58 17.38
CA ALA A 259 -11.11 -0.11 18.56
C ALA A 259 -11.40 1.38 18.76
N ASP A 260 -11.32 1.85 19.99
CA ASP A 260 -11.51 3.26 20.30
C ASP A 260 -10.24 4.07 20.00
N ASP A 261 -10.43 5.31 19.52
CA ASP A 261 -9.36 6.28 19.27
C ASP A 261 -8.26 5.82 18.31
N ILE A 262 -8.58 4.92 17.38
CA ILE A 262 -7.67 4.43 16.33
C ILE A 262 -8.18 4.86 14.96
N VAL A 263 -7.23 5.32 14.14
CA VAL A 263 -7.45 5.66 12.72
C VAL A 263 -6.80 4.58 11.87
N ALA A 264 -7.50 4.15 10.82
CA ALA A 264 -6.97 3.22 9.82
C ALA A 264 -6.31 3.98 8.66
N TYR A 265 -5.25 3.40 8.14
CA TYR A 265 -4.57 3.80 6.90
C TYR A 265 -4.50 2.61 5.95
N ALA A 266 -4.64 2.83 4.66
CA ALA A 266 -4.46 1.81 3.63
C ALA A 266 -3.47 2.32 2.57
N ASP A 267 -2.43 1.56 2.28
CA ASP A 267 -1.37 1.94 1.34
C ASP A 267 -0.81 3.36 1.56
N GLY A 268 -0.74 3.78 2.84
CA GLY A 268 -0.30 5.11 3.25
C GLY A 268 -1.36 6.21 3.23
N GLU A 269 -2.55 5.95 2.69
CA GLU A 269 -3.66 6.90 2.64
C GLU A 269 -4.59 6.75 3.85
N ARG A 270 -5.06 7.89 4.37
CA ARG A 270 -5.93 7.92 5.55
C ARG A 270 -7.34 7.47 5.20
N ILE A 271 -7.83 6.41 5.84
CA ILE A 271 -9.20 5.90 5.68
C ILE A 271 -10.16 6.62 6.64
N GLY A 272 -9.91 6.55 7.94
CA GLY A 272 -10.77 7.14 8.95
C GLY A 272 -10.70 6.39 10.27
N PRO A 273 -11.53 6.80 11.27
CA PRO A 273 -11.60 6.09 12.54
C PRO A 273 -12.18 4.67 12.38
N LEU A 274 -11.79 3.76 13.25
CA LEU A 274 -12.44 2.45 13.36
C LEU A 274 -13.89 2.62 13.86
N PRO A 275 -14.84 1.68 13.54
CA PRO A 275 -14.59 0.40 12.89
C PRO A 275 -14.47 0.46 11.36
N ILE A 276 -13.80 -0.53 10.79
CA ILE A 276 -13.75 -0.78 9.34
C ILE A 276 -14.05 -2.24 9.04
N ASP A 277 -14.64 -2.47 7.86
CA ASP A 277 -14.80 -3.80 7.28
C ASP A 277 -13.86 -3.95 6.09
N VAL A 278 -13.13 -5.05 6.04
CA VAL A 278 -12.15 -5.37 5.00
C VAL A 278 -12.52 -6.72 4.40
N GLU A 279 -12.54 -6.79 3.08
CA GLU A 279 -12.85 -8.02 2.33
C GLU A 279 -11.85 -8.17 1.18
N VAL A 280 -11.33 -9.39 0.96
CA VAL A 280 -10.55 -9.69 -0.24
C VAL A 280 -11.47 -9.90 -1.43
N VAL A 281 -11.06 -9.40 -2.58
CA VAL A 281 -11.69 -9.69 -3.86
C VAL A 281 -10.66 -10.37 -4.76
N PRO A 282 -10.75 -11.69 -4.92
CA PRO A 282 -9.80 -12.45 -5.73
C PRO A 282 -9.77 -11.96 -7.18
N GLY A 283 -8.57 -11.83 -7.73
CA GLY A 283 -8.36 -11.40 -9.12
C GLY A 283 -8.89 -10.00 -9.44
N ALA A 284 -9.06 -9.14 -8.44
CA ALA A 284 -9.65 -7.80 -8.64
C ALA A 284 -8.80 -6.89 -9.53
N LEU A 285 -7.53 -7.19 -9.69
CA LEU A 285 -6.59 -6.42 -10.50
C LEU A 285 -5.92 -7.29 -11.55
N SER A 286 -5.78 -6.76 -12.76
CA SER A 286 -4.86 -7.25 -13.78
C SER A 286 -3.62 -6.37 -13.78
N VAL A 287 -2.42 -6.94 -13.71
CA VAL A 287 -1.17 -6.18 -13.66
C VAL A 287 -0.19 -6.63 -14.75
N PHE A 288 0.58 -5.69 -15.29
CA PHE A 288 1.73 -5.97 -16.13
C PHE A 288 2.93 -6.26 -15.23
N ALA A 289 3.26 -7.58 -15.03
CA ALA A 289 4.33 -8.03 -14.14
C ALA A 289 5.01 -9.31 -14.65
#